data_7928caecc76674a7eab364b80bd45d37
#
_entry.id   7928caecc76674a7eab364b80bd45d37
#
_cell.length_a   1.000
_cell.length_b   1.000
_cell.length_c   1.000
_cell.angle_alpha   90.00
_cell.angle_beta   90.00
_cell.angle_gamma   90.00
#
_symmetry.space_group_name_H-M   'P 1'
#
loop_
_entity.id
_entity.type
_entity.pdbx_description
1 polymer ?
#
loop_
_entity_poly.entity_id
_entity_poly.type
_entity_poly.pdbx_seq_one_letter_code
_entity_poly.pdbx_strand_id
1 'polypeptide(L)'
;MLFVWVISVAVTVLAILNAALSDGVFGVIGVSLGKGVLCTFYAAALAVLIDAFIALFIRRALPAKWFYHKKAVFTVGAGEKKFYERIKIRKWKDKIPEWGKFTGFSKNEIARPQDNAYLEKYFLELCYGETIHFISAYAGFAVLLLTPRVMLFSLALPVAIVNMFCNLPSYFILRYNSYKLEVLFKNNEKRAAREAEKNSSAVAENSVSFSSVNSVADAAN
;
A
#
# COMPACT_ATOMS: atom_id res chain seq x y z
N MET A 1 -0.24 13.89 -10.81
CA MET A 1 0.52 14.55 -11.90
C MET A 1 2.04 14.33 -11.80
N LEU A 2 2.68 14.45 -10.61
CA LEU A 2 4.14 14.26 -10.47
C LEU A 2 4.63 12.89 -10.99
N PHE A 3 3.88 11.82 -10.70
CA PHE A 3 4.25 10.45 -11.10
C PHE A 3 4.27 10.26 -12.64
N VAL A 4 3.28 10.81 -13.33
CA VAL A 4 3.25 10.81 -14.80
C VAL A 4 4.45 11.57 -15.36
N TRP A 5 4.81 12.69 -14.74
CA TRP A 5 6.00 13.44 -15.12
C TRP A 5 7.29 12.66 -14.89
N VAL A 6 7.43 11.98 -13.75
CA VAL A 6 8.61 11.14 -13.46
C VAL A 6 8.74 10.02 -14.48
N ILE A 7 7.64 9.31 -14.78
CA ILE A 7 7.65 8.26 -15.80
C ILE A 7 7.97 8.84 -17.18
N SER A 8 7.33 9.94 -17.57
CA SER A 8 7.56 10.57 -18.87
C SER A 8 9.01 11.04 -19.04
N VAL A 9 9.59 11.66 -18.00
CA VAL A 9 11.00 12.08 -18.02
C VAL A 9 11.92 10.86 -18.09
N ALA A 10 11.68 9.81 -17.27
CA ALA A 10 12.48 8.60 -17.31
C ALA A 10 12.41 7.90 -18.69
N VAL A 11 11.21 7.78 -19.27
CA VAL A 11 10.99 7.23 -20.61
C VAL A 11 11.72 8.05 -21.68
N THR A 12 11.63 9.38 -21.59
CA THR A 12 12.31 10.28 -22.54
C THR A 12 13.84 10.17 -22.43
N VAL A 13 14.37 10.15 -21.21
CA VAL A 13 15.81 9.96 -20.97
C VAL A 13 16.28 8.61 -21.50
N LEU A 14 15.53 7.51 -21.25
CA LEU A 14 15.85 6.21 -21.79
C LEU A 14 15.82 6.18 -23.32
N ALA A 15 14.85 6.86 -23.95
CA ALA A 15 14.77 6.97 -25.40
C ALA A 15 15.98 7.72 -25.99
N ILE A 16 16.39 8.83 -25.36
CA ILE A 16 17.57 9.60 -25.77
C ILE A 16 18.85 8.78 -25.60
N LEU A 17 19.00 8.10 -24.45
CA LEU A 17 20.17 7.24 -24.18
C LEU A 17 20.25 6.11 -25.20
N ASN A 18 19.12 5.46 -25.54
CA ASN A 18 19.09 4.43 -26.57
C ASN A 18 19.50 4.97 -27.95
N ALA A 19 19.10 6.17 -28.29
CA ALA A 19 19.48 6.81 -29.56
C ALA A 19 20.96 7.22 -29.58
N ALA A 20 21.48 7.77 -28.47
CA ALA A 20 22.86 8.26 -28.37
C ALA A 20 23.89 7.12 -28.25
N LEU A 21 23.51 5.96 -27.68
CA LEU A 21 24.36 4.82 -27.43
C LEU A 21 24.11 3.69 -28.44
N SER A 22 23.66 4.03 -29.64
CA SER A 22 23.28 3.05 -30.68
C SER A 22 24.37 2.06 -31.05
N ASP A 23 25.64 2.38 -30.82
CA ASP A 23 26.80 1.56 -31.14
C ASP A 23 27.39 0.79 -29.92
N GLY A 24 26.78 0.94 -28.74
CA GLY A 24 27.26 0.32 -27.51
C GLY A 24 26.42 -0.85 -27.01
N VAL A 25 26.86 -1.46 -25.89
CA VAL A 25 26.20 -2.60 -25.23
C VAL A 25 24.72 -2.32 -24.88
N PHE A 26 24.36 -1.05 -24.68
CA PHE A 26 23.02 -0.61 -24.35
C PHE A 26 22.27 0.02 -25.54
N GLY A 27 22.91 0.20 -26.68
CA GLY A 27 22.31 0.75 -27.88
C GLY A 27 21.64 -0.33 -28.74
N VAL A 28 20.67 0.09 -29.55
CA VAL A 28 20.03 -0.79 -30.52
C VAL A 28 20.53 -0.41 -31.91
N ILE A 29 21.46 -1.18 -32.44
CA ILE A 29 22.03 -0.97 -33.79
C ILE A 29 20.94 -1.02 -34.85
N GLY A 30 20.90 -0.02 -35.73
CA GLY A 30 19.96 0.03 -36.86
C GLY A 30 18.52 0.44 -36.50
N VAL A 31 18.27 0.92 -35.28
CA VAL A 31 16.96 1.47 -34.90
C VAL A 31 16.98 2.99 -35.01
N SER A 32 16.07 3.56 -35.80
CA SER A 32 15.90 4.99 -35.88
C SER A 32 15.40 5.56 -34.55
N LEU A 33 15.75 6.84 -34.25
CA LEU A 33 15.29 7.55 -33.05
C LEU A 33 13.77 7.44 -32.85
N GLY A 34 12.99 7.63 -33.91
CA GLY A 34 11.53 7.53 -33.84
C GLY A 34 11.03 6.14 -33.42
N LYS A 35 11.64 5.07 -33.92
CA LYS A 35 11.31 3.69 -33.48
C LYS A 35 11.72 3.45 -32.04
N GLY A 36 12.90 3.93 -31.62
CA GLY A 36 13.35 3.82 -30.24
C GLY A 36 12.39 4.50 -29.25
N VAL A 37 11.96 5.72 -29.57
CA VAL A 37 10.95 6.46 -28.77
C VAL A 37 9.63 5.70 -28.72
N LEU A 38 9.11 5.26 -29.87
CA LEU A 38 7.84 4.51 -29.92
C LEU A 38 7.89 3.22 -29.10
N CYS A 39 8.97 2.43 -29.22
CA CYS A 39 9.14 1.21 -28.46
C CYS A 39 9.25 1.49 -26.94
N THR A 40 9.87 2.60 -26.54
CA THR A 40 9.96 2.99 -25.12
C THR A 40 8.58 3.31 -24.56
N PHE A 41 7.76 4.08 -25.28
CA PHE A 41 6.38 4.35 -24.89
C PHE A 41 5.53 3.06 -24.85
N TYR A 42 5.71 2.19 -25.83
CA TYR A 42 5.03 0.89 -25.84
C TYR A 42 5.39 0.05 -24.59
N ALA A 43 6.67 -0.08 -24.27
CA ALA A 43 7.11 -0.84 -23.11
C ALA A 43 6.61 -0.23 -21.78
N ALA A 44 6.62 1.12 -21.67
CA ALA A 44 6.08 1.82 -20.51
C ALA A 44 4.56 1.63 -20.38
N ALA A 45 3.82 1.75 -21.48
CA ALA A 45 2.38 1.50 -21.50
C ALA A 45 2.05 0.06 -21.12
N LEU A 46 2.84 -0.91 -21.60
CA LEU A 46 2.69 -2.32 -21.27
C LEU A 46 2.92 -2.57 -19.78
N ALA A 47 3.94 -1.97 -19.17
CA ALA A 47 4.18 -2.06 -17.72
C ALA A 47 2.98 -1.51 -16.91
N VAL A 48 2.44 -0.36 -17.30
CA VAL A 48 1.24 0.23 -16.67
C VAL A 48 0.01 -0.67 -16.83
N LEU A 49 -0.18 -1.29 -18.01
CA LEU A 49 -1.28 -2.22 -18.25
C LEU A 49 -1.15 -3.48 -17.39
N ILE A 50 0.06 -4.02 -17.23
CA ILE A 50 0.33 -5.14 -16.31
C ILE A 50 -0.06 -4.77 -14.89
N ASP A 51 0.36 -3.61 -14.40
CA ASP A 51 0.03 -3.13 -13.06
C ASP A 51 -1.49 -2.94 -12.88
N ALA A 52 -2.16 -2.35 -13.86
CA ALA A 52 -3.61 -2.17 -13.85
C ALA A 52 -4.35 -3.53 -13.85
N PHE A 53 -3.89 -4.48 -14.65
CA PHE A 53 -4.46 -5.82 -14.67
C PHE A 53 -4.31 -6.52 -13.32
N ILE A 54 -3.13 -6.45 -12.71
CA ILE A 54 -2.86 -7.00 -11.36
C ILE A 54 -3.79 -6.37 -10.33
N ALA A 55 -3.95 -5.05 -10.36
CA ALA A 55 -4.82 -4.33 -9.43
C ALA A 55 -6.28 -4.76 -9.57
N LEU A 56 -6.78 -4.89 -10.80
CA LEU A 56 -8.14 -5.35 -11.08
C LEU A 56 -8.32 -6.81 -10.69
N PHE A 57 -7.37 -7.68 -11.03
CA PHE A 57 -7.41 -9.10 -10.72
C PHE A 57 -7.46 -9.33 -9.21
N ILE A 58 -6.56 -8.71 -8.44
CA ILE A 58 -6.51 -8.85 -6.99
C ILE A 58 -7.82 -8.38 -6.34
N ARG A 59 -8.37 -7.25 -6.77
CA ARG A 59 -9.58 -6.67 -6.18
C ARG A 59 -10.87 -7.39 -6.58
N ARG A 60 -10.94 -7.97 -7.78
CA ARG A 60 -12.16 -8.56 -8.34
C ARG A 60 -12.19 -10.08 -8.26
N ALA A 61 -11.04 -10.75 -8.46
CA ALA A 61 -10.96 -12.20 -8.57
C ALA A 61 -10.60 -12.88 -7.24
N LEU A 62 -9.87 -12.20 -6.34
CA LEU A 62 -9.42 -12.82 -5.10
C LEU A 62 -10.41 -12.56 -3.94
N PRO A 63 -10.69 -13.58 -3.12
CA PRO A 63 -11.59 -13.46 -1.97
C PRO A 63 -11.04 -12.49 -0.91
N ALA A 64 -11.86 -11.56 -0.41
CA ALA A 64 -11.47 -10.60 0.62
C ALA A 64 -10.90 -11.25 1.89
N LYS A 65 -11.35 -12.47 2.24
CA LYS A 65 -10.82 -13.24 3.39
C LYS A 65 -9.32 -13.57 3.30
N TRP A 66 -8.71 -13.46 2.11
CA TRP A 66 -7.26 -13.65 1.94
C TRP A 66 -6.47 -12.44 2.42
N PHE A 67 -7.07 -11.26 2.48
CA PHE A 67 -6.48 -9.96 2.81
C PHE A 67 -6.82 -9.53 4.25
N TYR A 68 -6.65 -10.46 5.19
CA TYR A 68 -6.92 -10.19 6.59
C TYR A 68 -5.65 -9.73 7.32
N HIS A 69 -5.69 -8.55 7.93
CA HIS A 69 -4.53 -7.88 8.52
C HIS A 69 -3.79 -8.67 9.62
N LYS A 70 -4.48 -9.59 10.33
CA LYS A 70 -3.86 -10.44 11.37
C LYS A 70 -3.06 -11.63 10.80
N LYS A 71 -3.06 -11.84 9.48
CA LYS A 71 -2.19 -12.86 8.86
C LYS A 71 -0.74 -12.41 8.92
N ALA A 72 0.18 -13.37 9.12
CA ALA A 72 1.62 -13.12 9.24
C ALA A 72 2.20 -12.29 8.08
N VAL A 73 1.69 -12.47 6.85
CA VAL A 73 2.11 -11.72 5.65
C VAL A 73 1.86 -10.22 5.79
N PHE A 74 0.76 -9.83 6.45
CA PHE A 74 0.37 -8.42 6.63
C PHE A 74 0.82 -7.82 7.95
N THR A 75 1.30 -8.63 8.90
CA THR A 75 1.79 -8.16 10.19
C THR A 75 3.21 -7.59 10.03
N VAL A 76 3.41 -6.37 10.51
CA VAL A 76 4.71 -5.70 10.47
C VAL A 76 5.54 -6.04 11.70
N GLY A 77 6.66 -6.74 11.50
CA GLY A 77 7.57 -7.13 12.57
C GLY A 77 8.45 -5.98 13.09
N ALA A 78 9.06 -6.18 14.26
CA ALA A 78 9.95 -5.19 14.89
C ALA A 78 11.18 -4.84 14.01
N GLY A 79 11.71 -5.82 13.27
CA GLY A 79 12.82 -5.61 12.33
C GLY A 79 12.43 -4.73 11.15
N GLU A 80 11.26 -4.97 10.59
CA GLU A 80 10.70 -4.19 9.49
C GLU A 80 10.43 -2.74 9.92
N LYS A 81 9.90 -2.54 11.13
CA LYS A 81 9.74 -1.20 11.72
C LYS A 81 11.06 -0.45 11.80
N LYS A 82 12.12 -1.09 12.31
CA LYS A 82 13.47 -0.48 12.38
C LYS A 82 14.00 -0.10 11.00
N PHE A 83 13.72 -0.93 9.97
CA PHE A 83 14.07 -0.61 8.58
C PHE A 83 13.37 0.68 8.13
N TYR A 84 12.06 0.84 8.35
CA TYR A 84 11.32 2.05 7.96
C TYR A 84 11.82 3.30 8.70
N GLU A 85 12.20 3.17 9.97
CA GLU A 85 12.81 4.25 10.74
C GLU A 85 14.18 4.64 10.17
N ARG A 86 15.02 3.66 9.77
CA ARG A 86 16.34 3.87 9.16
C ARG A 86 16.25 4.62 7.84
N ILE A 87 15.32 4.25 6.96
CA ILE A 87 15.11 4.94 5.68
C ILE A 87 14.35 6.27 5.83
N LYS A 88 14.05 6.68 7.07
CA LYS A 88 13.36 7.94 7.41
C LYS A 88 12.05 8.13 6.65
N ILE A 89 11.24 7.06 6.55
CA ILE A 89 10.01 7.03 5.74
C ILE A 89 9.07 8.21 6.00
N ARG A 90 9.02 8.70 7.26
CA ARG A 90 8.22 9.87 7.66
C ARG A 90 8.56 11.16 6.91
N LYS A 91 9.81 11.30 6.42
CA LYS A 91 10.26 12.52 5.76
C LYS A 91 9.86 12.61 4.29
N TRP A 92 9.62 11.44 3.66
CA TRP A 92 9.38 11.41 2.21
C TRP A 92 8.05 10.76 1.81
N LYS A 93 7.37 10.00 2.68
CA LYS A 93 6.12 9.30 2.35
C LYS A 93 5.03 10.23 1.80
N ASP A 94 4.93 11.46 2.34
CA ASP A 94 3.89 12.42 1.96
C ASP A 94 4.20 13.14 0.62
N LYS A 95 5.43 12.96 0.11
CA LYS A 95 5.86 13.48 -1.20
C LYS A 95 5.49 12.53 -2.35
N ILE A 96 5.20 11.27 -2.06
CA ILE A 96 4.78 10.27 -3.05
C ILE A 96 3.30 10.49 -3.35
N PRO A 97 2.93 10.71 -4.62
CA PRO A 97 1.53 10.95 -5.00
C PRO A 97 0.63 9.75 -4.68
N GLU A 98 -0.59 10.05 -4.26
CA GLU A 98 -1.62 9.05 -4.01
C GLU A 98 -2.59 8.95 -5.20
N TRP A 99 -2.74 7.73 -5.70
CA TRP A 99 -3.81 7.40 -6.64
C TRP A 99 -5.10 6.99 -5.91
N GLY A 100 -5.01 6.62 -4.64
CA GLY A 100 -6.12 6.21 -3.79
C GLY A 100 -7.20 7.27 -3.59
N LYS A 101 -6.86 8.55 -3.77
CA LYS A 101 -7.84 9.65 -3.70
C LYS A 101 -9.00 9.50 -4.68
N PHE A 102 -8.77 8.87 -5.84
CA PHE A 102 -9.81 8.60 -6.83
C PHE A 102 -10.78 7.49 -6.41
N THR A 103 -10.40 6.67 -5.43
CA THR A 103 -11.23 5.57 -4.88
C THR A 103 -11.86 5.92 -3.54
N GLY A 104 -11.71 7.18 -3.06
CA GLY A 104 -12.19 7.61 -1.74
C GLY A 104 -11.32 7.13 -0.57
N PHE A 105 -10.17 6.51 -0.86
CA PHE A 105 -9.20 6.05 0.12
C PHE A 105 -8.01 7.02 0.18
N SER A 106 -7.73 7.59 1.37
CA SER A 106 -6.54 8.40 1.61
C SER A 106 -5.60 7.70 2.60
N LYS A 107 -4.34 7.49 2.21
CA LYS A 107 -3.32 6.91 3.11
C LYS A 107 -2.87 7.89 4.20
N ASN A 108 -3.16 9.18 4.05
CA ASN A 108 -2.66 10.24 4.94
C ASN A 108 -3.65 10.61 6.03
N GLU A 109 -4.95 10.36 5.82
CA GLU A 109 -6.01 10.74 6.77
C GLU A 109 -6.90 9.55 7.12
N ILE A 110 -7.02 9.29 8.41
CA ILE A 110 -7.98 8.32 8.96
C ILE A 110 -9.19 9.13 9.42
N ALA A 111 -10.25 9.12 8.63
CA ALA A 111 -11.43 9.94 8.89
C ALA A 111 -12.15 9.58 10.21
N ARG A 112 -12.10 8.31 10.62
CA ARG A 112 -12.77 7.81 11.83
C ARG A 112 -11.82 6.95 12.66
N PRO A 113 -10.87 7.57 13.41
CA PRO A 113 -9.83 6.82 14.12
C PRO A 113 -10.35 5.99 15.30
N GLN A 114 -11.56 6.27 15.80
CA GLN A 114 -12.17 5.55 16.93
C GLN A 114 -13.18 4.47 16.51
N ASP A 115 -13.52 4.40 15.22
CA ASP A 115 -14.46 3.42 14.65
C ASP A 115 -13.70 2.18 14.16
N ASN A 116 -13.75 1.11 14.95
CA ASN A 116 -13.06 -0.14 14.61
C ASN A 116 -13.60 -0.78 13.32
N ALA A 117 -14.90 -0.66 13.04
CA ALA A 117 -15.47 -1.19 11.80
C ALA A 117 -14.94 -0.41 10.56
N TYR A 118 -14.75 0.89 10.69
CA TYR A 118 -14.07 1.70 9.68
C TYR A 118 -12.60 1.31 9.53
N LEU A 119 -11.89 1.11 10.66
CA LEU A 119 -10.49 0.72 10.65
C LEU A 119 -10.27 -0.66 10.00
N GLU A 120 -11.18 -1.62 10.19
CA GLU A 120 -11.11 -2.92 9.51
C GLU A 120 -11.22 -2.80 7.99
N LYS A 121 -12.14 -1.96 7.50
CA LYS A 121 -12.23 -1.66 6.05
C LYS A 121 -10.96 -0.98 5.55
N TYR A 122 -10.41 -0.08 6.34
CA TYR A 122 -9.16 0.60 6.01
C TYR A 122 -7.99 -0.39 5.95
N PHE A 123 -7.89 -1.35 6.88
CA PHE A 123 -6.92 -2.44 6.83
C PHE A 123 -7.05 -3.28 5.55
N LEU A 124 -8.26 -3.62 5.16
CA LEU A 124 -8.50 -4.38 3.93
C LEU A 124 -7.93 -3.64 2.71
N GLU A 125 -8.17 -2.34 2.61
CA GLU A 125 -7.62 -1.51 1.52
C GLU A 125 -6.09 -1.45 1.57
N LEU A 126 -5.48 -1.35 2.76
CA LEU A 126 -4.03 -1.44 2.90
C LEU A 126 -3.49 -2.78 2.43
N CYS A 127 -4.09 -3.91 2.84
CA CYS A 127 -3.67 -5.25 2.43
C CYS A 127 -3.78 -5.44 0.90
N TYR A 128 -4.85 -4.94 0.28
CA TYR A 128 -4.95 -4.92 -1.19
C TYR A 128 -3.82 -4.11 -1.82
N GLY A 129 -3.62 -2.88 -1.35
CA GLY A 129 -2.58 -2.00 -1.88
C GLY A 129 -1.17 -2.57 -1.70
N GLU A 130 -0.85 -3.13 -0.53
CA GLU A 130 0.42 -3.82 -0.25
C GLU A 130 0.66 -4.95 -1.25
N THR A 131 -0.32 -5.83 -1.44
CA THR A 131 -0.22 -6.97 -2.36
C THR A 131 -0.09 -6.52 -3.80
N ILE A 132 -0.88 -5.53 -4.23
CA ILE A 132 -0.84 -4.97 -5.58
C ILE A 132 0.56 -4.42 -5.86
N HIS A 133 1.06 -3.51 -5.04
CA HIS A 133 2.34 -2.87 -5.28
C HIS A 133 3.53 -3.84 -5.17
N PHE A 134 3.45 -4.82 -4.27
CA PHE A 134 4.47 -5.85 -4.16
C PHE A 134 4.52 -6.71 -5.43
N ILE A 135 3.38 -7.22 -5.89
CA ILE A 135 3.34 -8.06 -7.10
C ILE A 135 3.69 -7.24 -8.33
N SER A 136 3.17 -6.02 -8.49
CA SER A 136 3.46 -5.13 -9.61
C SER A 136 4.94 -4.78 -9.72
N ALA A 137 5.64 -4.60 -8.60
CA ALA A 137 7.09 -4.33 -8.60
C ALA A 137 7.89 -5.42 -9.33
N TYR A 138 7.48 -6.67 -9.21
CA TYR A 138 8.16 -7.80 -9.87
C TYR A 138 7.51 -8.19 -11.20
N ALA A 139 6.19 -8.12 -11.31
CA ALA A 139 5.48 -8.47 -12.53
C ALA A 139 5.78 -7.53 -13.71
N GLY A 140 6.22 -6.30 -13.42
CA GLY A 140 6.71 -5.39 -14.45
C GLY A 140 7.86 -5.97 -15.30
N PHE A 141 8.62 -6.93 -14.75
CA PHE A 141 9.66 -7.64 -15.50
C PHE A 141 9.09 -8.56 -16.60
N ALA A 142 7.78 -8.84 -16.62
CA ALA A 142 7.14 -9.53 -17.74
C ALA A 142 7.27 -8.74 -19.07
N VAL A 143 7.51 -7.44 -19.01
CA VAL A 143 7.83 -6.63 -20.20
C VAL A 143 9.01 -7.20 -20.99
N LEU A 144 9.99 -7.83 -20.31
CA LEU A 144 11.13 -8.46 -20.97
C LEU A 144 10.71 -9.60 -21.90
N LEU A 145 9.64 -10.33 -21.55
CA LEU A 145 9.13 -11.46 -22.35
C LEU A 145 8.37 -10.97 -23.59
N LEU A 146 7.86 -9.76 -23.55
CA LEU A 146 6.99 -9.15 -24.57
C LEU A 146 7.73 -8.15 -25.46
N THR A 147 9.03 -7.96 -25.24
CA THR A 147 9.88 -7.03 -25.98
C THR A 147 10.86 -7.82 -26.86
N PRO A 148 11.17 -7.35 -28.08
CA PRO A 148 12.16 -7.97 -28.95
C PRO A 148 13.52 -8.14 -28.26
N ARG A 149 14.18 -9.29 -28.47
CA ARG A 149 15.45 -9.62 -27.79
C ARG A 149 16.53 -8.56 -27.93
N VAL A 150 16.61 -7.90 -29.06
CA VAL A 150 17.58 -6.82 -29.33
C VAL A 150 17.38 -5.59 -28.44
N MET A 151 16.19 -5.42 -27.85
CA MET A 151 15.84 -4.29 -26.99
C MET A 151 15.75 -4.65 -25.50
N LEU A 152 16.12 -5.88 -25.10
CA LEU A 152 15.99 -6.34 -23.72
C LEU A 152 16.76 -5.47 -22.74
N PHE A 153 18.06 -5.26 -22.97
CA PHE A 153 18.92 -4.53 -22.05
C PHE A 153 18.80 -3.01 -22.22
N SER A 154 18.64 -2.54 -23.45
CA SER A 154 18.59 -1.13 -23.75
C SER A 154 17.25 -0.45 -23.41
N LEU A 155 16.16 -1.23 -23.35
CA LEU A 155 14.81 -0.69 -23.20
C LEU A 155 13.98 -1.42 -22.14
N ALA A 156 13.75 -2.72 -22.31
CA ALA A 156 12.81 -3.45 -21.48
C ALA A 156 13.27 -3.55 -20.02
N LEU A 157 14.54 -3.85 -19.77
CA LEU A 157 15.11 -3.92 -18.43
C LEU A 157 15.08 -2.57 -17.70
N PRO A 158 15.53 -1.44 -18.29
CA PRO A 158 15.36 -0.13 -17.67
C PRO A 158 13.90 0.21 -17.33
N VAL A 159 12.95 -0.06 -18.22
CA VAL A 159 11.52 0.17 -17.95
C VAL A 159 11.03 -0.68 -16.79
N ALA A 160 11.38 -1.97 -16.73
CA ALA A 160 11.02 -2.85 -15.62
C ALA A 160 11.62 -2.39 -14.29
N ILE A 161 12.88 -1.94 -14.29
CA ILE A 161 13.54 -1.38 -13.10
C ILE A 161 12.83 -0.11 -12.65
N VAL A 162 12.51 0.82 -13.56
CA VAL A 162 11.75 2.04 -13.24
C VAL A 162 10.40 1.67 -12.64
N ASN A 163 9.67 0.71 -13.23
CA ASN A 163 8.39 0.23 -12.70
C ASN A 163 8.55 -0.31 -11.26
N MET A 164 9.58 -1.11 -11.00
CA MET A 164 9.88 -1.60 -9.65
C MET A 164 10.11 -0.45 -8.68
N PHE A 165 10.93 0.56 -9.04
CA PHE A 165 11.19 1.73 -8.20
C PHE A 165 9.96 2.62 -8.02
N CYS A 166 8.98 2.58 -8.90
CA CYS A 166 7.70 3.26 -8.75
C CYS A 166 6.78 2.54 -7.74
N ASN A 167 6.80 1.21 -7.72
CA ASN A 167 5.93 0.40 -6.87
C ASN A 167 6.46 0.19 -5.44
N LEU A 168 7.77 -0.05 -5.27
CA LEU A 168 8.36 -0.34 -3.94
C LEU A 168 8.15 0.77 -2.91
N PRO A 169 8.30 2.08 -3.19
CA PRO A 169 8.01 3.12 -2.21
C PRO A 169 6.55 3.12 -1.75
N SER A 170 5.61 2.89 -2.66
CA SER A 170 4.19 2.76 -2.34
C SER A 170 3.94 1.57 -1.41
N TYR A 171 4.54 0.41 -1.71
CA TYR A 171 4.51 -0.77 -0.83
C TYR A 171 5.03 -0.45 0.57
N PHE A 172 6.21 0.18 0.71
CA PHE A 172 6.77 0.52 2.01
C PHE A 172 5.89 1.49 2.81
N ILE A 173 5.28 2.46 2.13
CA ILE A 173 4.37 3.42 2.78
C ILE A 173 3.13 2.70 3.33
N LEU A 174 2.53 1.81 2.55
CA LEU A 174 1.35 1.05 2.97
C LEU A 174 1.68 0.16 4.16
N ARG A 175 2.78 -0.59 4.11
CA ARG A 175 3.28 -1.41 5.23
C ARG A 175 3.51 -0.59 6.49
N TYR A 176 4.16 0.57 6.37
CA TYR A 176 4.38 1.48 7.49
C TYR A 176 3.07 2.01 8.08
N ASN A 177 2.08 2.30 7.22
CA ASN A 177 0.76 2.74 7.67
C ASN A 177 -0.01 1.59 8.33
N SER A 178 0.10 0.35 7.84
CA SER A 178 -0.48 -0.85 8.47
C SER A 178 0.02 -1.00 9.91
N TYR A 179 1.31 -0.83 10.15
CA TYR A 179 1.86 -0.84 11.51
C TYR A 179 1.22 0.23 12.41
N LYS A 180 1.09 1.48 11.94
CA LYS A 180 0.47 2.56 12.72
C LYS A 180 -1.00 2.28 13.02
N LEU A 181 -1.71 1.77 12.02
CA LEU A 181 -3.12 1.44 12.14
C LEU A 181 -3.34 0.31 13.16
N GLU A 182 -2.45 -0.69 13.19
CA GLU A 182 -2.51 -1.77 14.17
C GLU A 182 -2.36 -1.26 15.61
N VAL A 183 -1.44 -0.31 15.83
CA VAL A 183 -1.28 0.34 17.14
C VAL A 183 -2.55 1.10 17.54
N LEU A 184 -3.15 1.82 16.61
CA LEU A 184 -4.40 2.55 16.84
C LEU A 184 -5.55 1.60 17.19
N PHE A 185 -5.70 0.53 16.42
CA PHE A 185 -6.74 -0.48 16.62
C PHE A 185 -6.63 -1.14 18.01
N LYS A 186 -5.43 -1.56 18.40
CA LYS A 186 -5.16 -2.12 19.73
C LYS A 186 -5.44 -1.13 20.88
N ASN A 187 -5.18 0.16 20.65
CA ASN A 187 -5.51 1.17 21.64
C ASN A 187 -7.03 1.36 21.80
N ASN A 188 -7.77 1.32 20.70
CA ASN A 188 -9.23 1.37 20.73
C ASN A 188 -9.82 0.15 21.44
N GLU A 189 -9.32 -1.07 21.16
CA GLU A 189 -9.74 -2.28 21.87
C GLU A 189 -9.51 -2.17 23.37
N LYS A 190 -8.32 -1.71 23.79
CA LYS A 190 -8.00 -1.51 25.22
C LYS A 190 -8.89 -0.46 25.87
N ARG A 191 -9.22 0.62 25.15
CA ARG A 191 -10.12 1.65 25.66
C ARG A 191 -11.54 1.10 25.85
N ALA A 192 -12.06 0.41 24.86
CA ALA A 192 -13.39 -0.22 24.94
C ALA A 192 -13.48 -1.24 26.07
N ALA A 193 -12.44 -2.05 26.27
CA ALA A 193 -12.38 -3.00 27.39
C ALA A 193 -12.43 -2.30 28.76
N ARG A 194 -11.67 -1.21 28.94
CA ARG A 194 -11.68 -0.42 30.18
C ARG A 194 -13.03 0.27 30.43
N GLU A 195 -13.69 0.75 29.40
CA GLU A 195 -15.02 1.37 29.50
C GLU A 195 -16.08 0.32 29.87
N ALA A 196 -16.01 -0.88 29.31
CA ALA A 196 -16.88 -2.00 29.65
C ALA A 196 -16.70 -2.45 31.12
N GLU A 197 -15.47 -2.53 31.61
CA GLU A 197 -15.13 -2.87 32.99
C GLU A 197 -15.69 -1.84 33.98
N LYS A 198 -15.51 -0.54 33.70
CA LYS A 198 -16.05 0.54 34.52
C LYS A 198 -17.59 0.51 34.57
N ASN A 199 -18.24 0.28 33.44
CA ASN A 199 -19.70 0.19 33.39
C ASN A 199 -20.22 -1.03 34.17
N SER A 200 -19.55 -2.16 34.10
CA SER A 200 -19.87 -3.36 34.86
C SER A 200 -19.73 -3.14 36.37
N SER A 201 -18.65 -2.48 36.81
CA SER A 201 -18.44 -2.14 38.22
C SER A 201 -19.50 -1.16 38.74
N ALA A 202 -19.86 -0.14 37.96
CA ALA A 202 -20.91 0.83 38.32
C ALA A 202 -22.30 0.16 38.45
N VAL A 203 -22.62 -0.79 37.57
CA VAL A 203 -23.87 -1.56 37.64
C VAL A 203 -23.90 -2.44 38.91
N ALA A 204 -22.76 -3.08 39.24
CA ALA A 204 -22.64 -3.90 40.43
C ALA A 204 -22.81 -3.06 41.73
N GLU A 205 -22.18 -1.89 41.83
CA GLU A 205 -22.35 -0.96 42.98
C GLU A 205 -23.80 -0.50 43.11
N ASN A 206 -24.46 -0.14 42.03
CA ASN A 206 -25.87 0.27 42.05
C ASN A 206 -26.81 -0.88 42.47
N SER A 207 -26.53 -2.10 42.09
CA SER A 207 -27.32 -3.26 42.47
C SER A 207 -27.19 -3.59 43.98
N VAL A 208 -25.99 -3.44 44.54
CA VAL A 208 -25.73 -3.62 45.98
C VAL A 208 -26.40 -2.52 46.79
N SER A 209 -26.34 -1.27 46.36
CA SER A 209 -26.99 -0.14 47.03
C SER A 209 -28.51 -0.28 47.04
N PHE A 210 -29.10 -0.75 45.93
CA PHE A 210 -30.56 -0.97 45.84
C PHE A 210 -31.03 -2.13 46.73
N SER A 211 -30.24 -3.20 46.87
CA SER A 211 -30.53 -4.32 47.75
C SER A 211 -30.48 -3.89 49.24
N SER A 212 -29.52 -3.07 49.60
CA SER A 212 -29.39 -2.57 51.00
C SER A 212 -30.53 -1.62 51.39
N VAL A 213 -31.03 -0.81 50.48
CA VAL A 213 -32.18 0.08 50.72
C VAL A 213 -33.46 -0.71 50.95
N ASN A 214 -33.72 -1.76 50.16
CA ASN A 214 -34.91 -2.59 50.32
C ASN A 214 -34.85 -3.43 51.61
N SER A 215 -33.69 -3.93 52.01
CA SER A 215 -33.57 -4.69 53.27
C SER A 215 -33.81 -3.82 54.50
N VAL A 216 -33.54 -2.54 54.45
CA VAL A 216 -33.84 -1.57 55.55
C VAL A 216 -35.33 -1.19 55.58
N ALA A 217 -35.98 -1.13 54.42
CA ALA A 217 -37.41 -0.89 54.35
C ALA A 217 -38.28 -2.04 54.84
N ASP A 218 -37.85 -3.31 54.61
CA ASP A 218 -38.53 -4.49 55.09
C ASP A 218 -38.32 -4.75 56.62
N ALA A 219 -37.25 -4.20 57.20
CA ALA A 219 -36.99 -4.31 58.64
C ALA A 219 -37.73 -3.24 59.47
N ALA A 220 -38.35 -2.26 58.82
CA ALA A 220 -39.08 -1.11 59.49
C ALA A 220 -40.62 -1.31 59.50
N ASN A 221 -41.15 -2.41 58.93
CA ASN A 221 -42.53 -2.83 58.98
C ASN A 221 -42.72 -4.06 59.89
#